data_6ca70976b6a6c5adaca23d778cfa9ed3
#
_entry.id   6ca70976b6a6c5adaca23d778cfa9ed3
#
_cell.length_a   1.000
_cell.length_b   1.000
_cell.length_c   1.000
_cell.angle_alpha   90.00
_cell.angle_beta   90.00
_cell.angle_gamma   90.00
#
_symmetry.space_group_name_H-M   'P 1'
#
loop_
_entity.id
_entity.type
_entity.pdbx_description
1 polymer ?
#
loop_
_entity_poly.entity_id
_entity_poly.type
_entity_poly.pdbx_seq_one_letter_code
_entity_poly.pdbx_strand_id
1 'polypeptide(L)'
;MNDRTFYREVAGRLRCDERRAESITFVVFQELRARITPAEASNVAAQLPTGLKRLWLENERSDRTVDRMHLAEFIGRVRLHAALPDDAEAERGTRAVFATLQHLLGSPTGIEGEAWDVFSQLPKDLKRLWLDASREP
;
A
#
# COMPACT_ATOMS: atom_id res chain seq x y z
N MET A 1 3.59 9.29 13.03
CA MET A 1 2.55 8.24 12.97
C MET A 1 3.17 6.91 13.34
N ASN A 2 2.56 6.14 14.24
CA ASN A 2 3.00 4.78 14.54
C ASN A 2 2.11 3.77 13.82
N ASP A 3 2.41 2.47 13.97
CA ASP A 3 1.65 1.40 13.33
C ASP A 3 0.18 1.40 13.76
N ARG A 4 -0.09 1.62 15.04
CA ARG A 4 -1.45 1.64 15.57
C ARG A 4 -2.27 2.79 14.98
N THR A 5 -1.66 3.97 14.88
CA THR A 5 -2.30 5.14 14.26
C THR A 5 -2.59 4.87 12.78
N PHE A 6 -1.67 4.19 12.10
CA PHE A 6 -1.86 3.81 10.70
C PHE A 6 -3.10 2.92 10.54
N TYR A 7 -3.17 1.83 11.32
CA TYR A 7 -4.31 0.91 11.22
C TYR A 7 -5.63 1.59 11.57
N ARG A 8 -5.60 2.49 12.55
CA ARG A 8 -6.79 3.26 12.95
C ARG A 8 -7.26 4.17 11.82
N GLU A 9 -6.34 4.80 11.11
CA GLU A 9 -6.69 5.64 9.96
C GLU A 9 -7.29 4.80 8.83
N VAL A 10 -6.67 3.66 8.50
CA VAL A 10 -7.22 2.74 7.48
C VAL A 10 -8.61 2.27 7.90
N ALA A 11 -8.77 1.87 9.17
CA ALA A 11 -10.05 1.42 9.71
C ALA A 11 -11.13 2.50 9.57
N GLY A 12 -10.77 3.75 9.86
CA GLY A 12 -11.70 4.88 9.72
C GLY A 12 -12.13 5.11 8.28
N ARG A 13 -11.20 5.02 7.34
CA ARG A 13 -11.50 5.19 5.91
C ARG A 13 -12.40 4.07 5.38
N LEU A 14 -12.20 2.85 5.87
CA LEU A 14 -12.95 1.67 5.42
C LEU A 14 -14.18 1.39 6.27
N ARG A 15 -14.33 2.04 7.42
CA ARG A 15 -15.39 1.77 8.38
C ARG A 15 -15.41 0.31 8.81
N CYS A 16 -14.23 -0.20 9.15
CA CYS A 16 -14.04 -1.57 9.67
C CYS A 16 -13.27 -1.52 10.98
N ASP A 17 -13.10 -2.67 11.64
CA ASP A 17 -12.29 -2.72 12.86
C ASP A 17 -10.79 -2.68 12.54
N GLU A 18 -9.97 -2.43 13.56
CA GLU A 18 -8.53 -2.29 13.40
C GLU A 18 -7.86 -3.61 12.98
N ARG A 19 -8.38 -4.74 13.42
CA ARG A 19 -7.85 -6.06 13.02
C ARG A 19 -8.01 -6.28 11.52
N ARG A 20 -9.17 -5.92 10.99
CA ARG A 20 -9.43 -6.00 9.55
C ARG A 20 -8.53 -5.04 8.78
N ALA A 21 -8.38 -3.82 9.29
CA ALA A 21 -7.50 -2.82 8.69
C ALA A 21 -6.05 -3.31 8.64
N GLU A 22 -5.55 -3.93 9.70
CA GLU A 22 -4.21 -4.50 9.73
C GLU A 22 -4.03 -5.58 8.68
N SER A 23 -5.00 -6.48 8.55
CA SER A 23 -4.97 -7.56 7.56
C SER A 23 -4.93 -6.99 6.14
N ILE A 24 -5.77 -6.02 5.83
CA ILE A 24 -5.80 -5.38 4.51
C ILE A 24 -4.48 -4.64 4.25
N THR A 25 -3.97 -3.92 5.24
CA THR A 25 -2.70 -3.21 5.13
C THR A 25 -1.57 -4.17 4.79
N PHE A 26 -1.51 -5.31 5.48
CA PHE A 26 -0.48 -6.31 5.21
C PHE A 26 -0.51 -6.77 3.75
N VAL A 27 -1.69 -7.14 3.26
CA VAL A 27 -1.83 -7.64 1.89
C VAL A 27 -1.47 -6.57 0.86
N VAL A 28 -1.97 -5.35 1.03
CA VAL A 28 -1.66 -4.24 0.12
C VAL A 28 -0.17 -3.91 0.14
N PHE A 29 0.46 -3.92 1.31
CA PHE A 29 1.90 -3.71 1.44
C PHE A 29 2.69 -4.78 0.68
N GLN A 30 2.29 -6.05 0.81
CA GLN A 30 2.97 -7.14 0.11
C GLN A 30 2.89 -6.97 -1.40
N GLU A 31 1.71 -6.63 -1.94
CA GLU A 31 1.53 -6.48 -3.38
C GLU A 31 2.24 -5.23 -3.90
N LEU A 32 2.16 -4.11 -3.18
CA LEU A 32 2.86 -2.88 -3.56
C LEU A 32 4.37 -3.10 -3.57
N ARG A 33 4.89 -3.73 -2.52
CA ARG A 33 6.32 -4.03 -2.42
C ARG A 33 6.78 -4.90 -3.60
N ALA A 34 6.00 -5.92 -3.96
CA ALA A 34 6.32 -6.81 -5.07
C ALA A 34 6.37 -6.07 -6.41
N ARG A 35 5.62 -4.98 -6.55
CA ARG A 35 5.52 -4.20 -7.80
C ARG A 35 6.66 -3.20 -7.98
N ILE A 36 7.41 -2.90 -6.94
CA ILE A 36 8.53 -1.96 -6.99
C ILE A 36 9.85 -2.70 -6.81
N THR A 37 10.96 -2.05 -7.12
CA THR A 37 12.28 -2.67 -6.99
C THR A 37 12.62 -2.94 -5.53
N PRO A 38 13.48 -3.94 -5.24
CA PRO A 38 13.97 -4.16 -3.87
C PRO A 38 14.64 -2.91 -3.29
N ALA A 39 15.36 -2.15 -4.09
CA ALA A 39 16.02 -0.91 -3.64
C ALA A 39 14.97 0.12 -3.19
N GLU A 40 13.90 0.32 -3.98
CA GLU A 40 12.84 1.25 -3.60
C GLU A 40 12.07 0.73 -2.38
N ALA A 41 11.81 -0.58 -2.32
CA ALA A 41 11.17 -1.19 -1.15
C ALA A 41 11.97 -0.93 0.13
N SER A 42 13.30 -0.98 0.05
CA SER A 42 14.18 -0.66 1.17
C SER A 42 14.08 0.82 1.57
N ASN A 43 13.98 1.72 0.59
CA ASN A 43 13.82 3.15 0.84
C ASN A 43 12.50 3.45 1.55
N VAL A 44 11.41 2.80 1.14
CA VAL A 44 10.12 2.92 1.82
C VAL A 44 10.23 2.41 3.26
N ALA A 45 10.84 1.25 3.46
CA ALA A 45 11.03 0.67 4.79
C ALA A 45 11.72 1.64 5.74
N ALA A 46 12.70 2.39 5.24
CA ALA A 46 13.44 3.37 6.04
C ALA A 46 12.56 4.50 6.57
N GLN A 47 11.42 4.77 5.93
CA GLN A 47 10.47 5.81 6.33
C GLN A 47 9.39 5.29 7.29
N LEU A 48 9.29 3.97 7.47
CA LEU A 48 8.21 3.38 8.25
C LEU A 48 8.58 3.24 9.72
N PRO A 49 7.63 3.48 10.64
CA PRO A 49 7.85 3.17 12.05
C PRO A 49 8.00 1.66 12.24
N THR A 50 8.60 1.26 13.36
CA THR A 50 9.07 -0.11 13.61
C THR A 50 8.04 -1.20 13.30
N GLY A 51 6.82 -1.06 13.78
CA GLY A 51 5.77 -2.07 13.57
C GLY A 51 5.38 -2.21 12.09
N LEU A 52 5.21 -1.09 11.40
CA LEU A 52 4.89 -1.09 9.97
C LEU A 52 6.07 -1.58 9.14
N LYS A 53 7.28 -1.20 9.52
CA LYS A 53 8.49 -1.66 8.83
C LYS A 53 8.60 -3.18 8.88
N ARG A 54 8.31 -3.78 10.02
CA ARG A 54 8.29 -5.24 10.17
C ARG A 54 7.26 -5.86 9.24
N LEU A 55 6.07 -5.30 9.21
CA LEU A 55 4.98 -5.77 8.35
C LEU A 55 5.37 -5.67 6.86
N TRP A 56 5.95 -4.53 6.47
CA TRP A 56 6.38 -4.28 5.10
C TRP A 56 7.46 -5.25 4.63
N LEU A 57 8.43 -5.57 5.52
CA LEU A 57 9.57 -6.40 5.19
C LEU A 57 9.33 -7.90 5.34
N GLU A 58 8.17 -8.33 5.84
CA GLU A 58 7.91 -9.75 6.05
C GLU A 58 8.04 -10.52 4.73
N ASN A 59 8.90 -11.55 4.72
CA ASN A 59 9.21 -12.38 3.55
C ASN A 59 9.92 -11.62 2.41
N GLU A 60 10.49 -10.45 2.68
CA GLU A 60 11.22 -9.72 1.65
C GLU A 60 12.53 -10.40 1.30
N ARG A 61 12.88 -10.39 0.01
CA ARG A 61 14.14 -10.90 -0.51
C ARG A 61 14.80 -9.85 -1.39
N SER A 62 16.06 -9.54 -1.09
CA SER A 62 16.81 -8.53 -1.84
C SER A 62 17.17 -8.96 -3.25
N ASP A 63 17.12 -10.28 -3.53
CA ASP A 63 17.46 -10.87 -4.84
C ASP A 63 16.25 -11.11 -5.73
N ARG A 64 15.05 -10.71 -5.29
CA ARG A 64 13.83 -10.88 -6.09
C ARG A 64 13.80 -9.93 -7.29
N THR A 65 13.04 -10.30 -8.30
CA THR A 65 12.72 -9.42 -9.42
C THR A 65 11.39 -8.71 -9.17
N VAL A 66 11.17 -7.60 -9.89
CA VAL A 66 9.89 -6.90 -9.83
C VAL A 66 8.79 -7.77 -10.45
N ASP A 67 7.67 -7.91 -9.75
CA ASP A 67 6.49 -8.55 -10.30
C ASP A 67 5.68 -7.48 -11.06
N ARG A 68 5.72 -7.54 -12.38
CA ARG A 68 5.19 -6.47 -13.25
C ARG A 68 3.68 -6.56 -13.45
N MET A 69 2.96 -6.76 -12.37
CA MET A 69 1.50 -6.80 -12.41
C MET A 69 0.90 -5.43 -12.75
N HIS A 70 -0.25 -5.46 -13.41
CA HIS A 70 -1.08 -4.29 -13.66
C HIS A 70 -2.22 -4.23 -12.66
N LEU A 71 -3.06 -3.20 -12.76
CA LEU A 71 -4.12 -2.93 -11.79
C LEU A 71 -5.03 -4.14 -11.55
N ALA A 72 -5.51 -4.78 -12.62
CA ALA A 72 -6.46 -5.89 -12.49
C ALA A 72 -5.87 -7.05 -11.69
N GLU A 73 -4.60 -7.39 -11.94
CA GLU A 73 -3.91 -8.44 -11.19
C GLU A 73 -3.67 -8.03 -9.74
N PHE A 74 -3.27 -6.79 -9.53
CA PHE A 74 -3.04 -6.24 -8.20
C PHE A 74 -4.31 -6.36 -7.35
N ILE A 75 -5.42 -5.87 -7.86
CA ILE A 75 -6.72 -5.90 -7.17
C ILE A 75 -7.18 -7.33 -6.94
N GLY A 76 -7.02 -8.21 -7.94
CA GLY A 76 -7.37 -9.63 -7.80
C GLY A 76 -6.60 -10.33 -6.69
N ARG A 77 -5.32 -10.03 -6.55
CA ARG A 77 -4.49 -10.59 -5.48
C ARG A 77 -4.89 -10.04 -4.11
N VAL A 78 -5.17 -8.74 -4.02
CA VAL A 78 -5.67 -8.15 -2.77
C VAL A 78 -6.99 -8.81 -2.36
N ARG A 79 -7.92 -8.95 -3.30
CA ARG A 79 -9.19 -9.61 -3.05
C ARG A 79 -9.00 -11.02 -2.50
N LEU A 80 -8.15 -11.79 -3.15
CA LEU A 80 -7.91 -13.18 -2.77
C LEU A 80 -7.22 -13.29 -1.41
N HIS A 81 -6.11 -12.59 -1.24
CA HIS A 81 -5.28 -12.75 -0.04
C HIS A 81 -5.86 -12.07 1.20
N ALA A 82 -6.65 -11.02 1.03
CA ALA A 82 -7.35 -10.38 2.14
C ALA A 82 -8.77 -10.94 2.35
N ALA A 83 -9.14 -11.96 1.57
CA ALA A 83 -10.46 -12.62 1.65
C ALA A 83 -11.60 -11.61 1.55
N LEU A 84 -11.52 -10.73 0.56
CA LEU A 84 -12.55 -9.72 0.31
C LEU A 84 -13.60 -10.27 -0.67
N PRO A 85 -14.86 -9.79 -0.57
CA PRO A 85 -15.95 -10.39 -1.34
C PRO A 85 -15.90 -10.12 -2.83
N ASP A 86 -15.31 -8.98 -3.25
CA ASP A 86 -15.27 -8.61 -4.65
C ASP A 86 -14.14 -7.61 -4.94
N ASP A 87 -13.94 -7.29 -6.21
CA ASP A 87 -12.90 -6.37 -6.66
C ASP A 87 -13.14 -4.94 -6.19
N ALA A 88 -14.40 -4.52 -6.06
CA ALA A 88 -14.73 -3.17 -5.59
C ALA A 88 -14.25 -2.96 -4.15
N GLU A 89 -14.46 -3.95 -3.28
CA GLU A 89 -13.95 -3.88 -1.90
C GLU A 89 -12.43 -3.95 -1.85
N ALA A 90 -11.81 -4.74 -2.73
CA ALA A 90 -10.36 -4.80 -2.83
C ALA A 90 -9.76 -3.48 -3.28
N GLU A 91 -10.38 -2.82 -4.26
CA GLU A 91 -9.96 -1.50 -4.73
C GLU A 91 -10.11 -0.46 -3.64
N ARG A 92 -11.24 -0.50 -2.92
CA ARG A 92 -11.50 0.41 -1.82
C ARG A 92 -10.46 0.25 -0.71
N GLY A 93 -10.12 -0.99 -0.36
CA GLY A 93 -9.08 -1.29 0.63
C GLY A 93 -7.70 -0.81 0.17
N THR A 94 -7.36 -1.05 -1.08
CA THR A 94 -6.09 -0.59 -1.66
C THR A 94 -5.99 0.92 -1.62
N ARG A 95 -7.06 1.62 -2.01
CA ARG A 95 -7.09 3.08 -2.00
C ARG A 95 -6.91 3.64 -0.60
N ALA A 96 -7.56 3.04 0.40
CA ALA A 96 -7.42 3.46 1.79
C ALA A 96 -5.99 3.31 2.30
N VAL A 97 -5.34 2.20 1.99
CA VAL A 97 -3.94 1.96 2.39
C VAL A 97 -3.00 2.91 1.66
N PHE A 98 -3.20 3.12 0.36
CA PHE A 98 -2.38 4.08 -0.41
C PHE A 98 -2.50 5.50 0.17
N ALA A 99 -3.72 5.94 0.48
CA ALA A 99 -3.95 7.27 1.05
C ALA A 99 -3.24 7.42 2.40
N THR A 100 -3.35 6.41 3.26
CA THR A 100 -2.73 6.44 4.57
C THR A 100 -1.20 6.41 4.48
N LEU A 101 -0.67 5.61 3.55
CA LEU A 101 0.77 5.57 3.30
C LEU A 101 1.29 6.92 2.79
N GLN A 102 0.59 7.55 1.87
CA GLN A 102 0.94 8.89 1.38
C GLN A 102 0.96 9.90 2.53
N HIS A 103 -0.03 9.83 3.40
CA HIS A 103 -0.08 10.69 4.60
C HIS A 103 1.14 10.46 5.49
N LEU A 104 1.48 9.20 5.76
CA LEU A 104 2.66 8.84 6.56
C LEU A 104 3.94 9.38 5.91
N LEU A 105 4.06 9.27 4.59
CA LEU A 105 5.24 9.73 3.85
C LEU A 105 5.28 11.25 3.69
N GLY A 106 4.28 11.98 4.20
CA GLY A 106 4.24 13.44 4.11
C GLY A 106 3.94 13.97 2.72
N SER A 107 3.22 13.21 1.91
CA SER A 107 2.92 13.56 0.52
C SER A 107 1.41 13.67 0.30
N PRO A 108 0.81 14.86 0.51
CA PRO A 108 -0.63 15.04 0.34
C PRO A 108 -1.11 14.86 -1.10
N THR A 109 -0.24 15.03 -2.09
CA THR A 109 -0.59 14.82 -3.50
C THR A 109 -0.25 13.41 -3.99
N GLY A 110 0.52 12.64 -3.21
CA GLY A 110 0.98 11.30 -3.59
C GLY A 110 2.17 11.29 -4.54
N ILE A 111 2.73 12.45 -4.88
CA ILE A 111 3.82 12.55 -5.85
C ILE A 111 4.99 13.42 -5.35
N GLU A 112 5.20 13.45 -4.03
CA GLU A 112 6.28 14.21 -3.41
C GLU A 112 7.19 13.26 -2.64
N GLY A 113 8.49 13.53 -2.66
CA GLY A 113 9.46 12.76 -1.89
C GLY A 113 9.44 11.28 -2.21
N GLU A 114 9.44 10.44 -1.16
CA GLU A 114 9.42 8.98 -1.33
C GLU A 114 8.16 8.48 -2.05
N ALA A 115 7.04 9.17 -1.89
CA ALA A 115 5.81 8.82 -2.61
C ALA A 115 5.99 8.95 -4.13
N TRP A 116 6.75 9.94 -4.60
CA TRP A 116 7.08 10.08 -6.01
C TRP A 116 7.89 8.88 -6.52
N ASP A 117 8.86 8.43 -5.73
CA ASP A 117 9.70 7.30 -6.12
C ASP A 117 8.88 6.02 -6.27
N VAL A 118 7.93 5.78 -5.36
CA VAL A 118 6.98 4.65 -5.48
C VAL A 118 6.12 4.83 -6.73
N PHE A 119 5.48 5.99 -6.87
CA PHE A 119 4.60 6.31 -8.00
C PHE A 119 5.28 6.07 -9.34
N SER A 120 6.53 6.52 -9.47
CA SER A 120 7.26 6.45 -10.74
C SER A 120 7.51 5.01 -11.21
N GLN A 121 7.46 4.04 -10.31
CA GLN A 121 7.67 2.63 -10.64
C GLN A 121 6.37 1.87 -10.96
N LEU A 122 5.21 2.51 -10.80
CA LEU A 122 3.93 1.87 -11.05
C LEU A 122 3.54 1.95 -12.54
N PRO A 123 2.81 0.97 -13.06
CA PRO A 123 2.25 1.09 -14.40
C PRO A 123 1.13 2.13 -14.42
N LYS A 124 0.77 2.59 -15.61
CA LYS A 124 -0.15 3.71 -15.80
C LYS A 124 -1.48 3.56 -15.05
N ASP A 125 -2.05 2.36 -15.07
CA ASP A 125 -3.34 2.08 -14.41
C ASP A 125 -3.22 2.14 -12.87
N LEU A 126 -2.14 1.60 -12.31
CA LEU A 126 -1.87 1.70 -10.88
C LEU A 126 -1.49 3.13 -10.49
N LYS A 127 -0.80 3.87 -11.35
CA LYS A 127 -0.53 5.30 -11.12
C LYS A 127 -1.82 6.07 -10.93
N ARG A 128 -2.84 5.77 -11.73
CA ARG A 128 -4.14 6.43 -11.62
C ARG A 128 -4.79 6.15 -10.26
N LEU A 129 -4.78 4.89 -9.83
CA LEU A 129 -5.32 4.54 -8.52
C LEU A 129 -4.56 5.22 -7.38
N TRP A 130 -3.24 5.28 -7.49
CA TRP A 130 -2.40 5.97 -6.51
C TRP A 130 -2.76 7.45 -6.40
N LEU A 131 -2.93 8.13 -7.54
CA LEU A 131 -3.32 9.54 -7.57
C LEU A 131 -4.75 9.74 -7.02
N ASP A 132 -5.68 8.85 -7.37
CA ASP A 132 -7.04 8.92 -6.85
C ASP A 132 -7.05 8.78 -5.33
N ALA A 133 -6.18 7.94 -4.78
CA ALA A 133 -6.05 7.77 -3.33
C ALA A 133 -5.66 9.09 -2.63
N SER A 134 -4.84 9.92 -3.26
CA SER A 134 -4.41 11.21 -2.68
C SER A 134 -5.57 12.18 -2.47
N ARG A 135 -6.71 11.93 -3.11
CA ARG A 135 -7.90 12.77 -3.00
C ARG A 135 -8.90 12.24 -1.97
N GLU A 136 -8.58 11.13 -1.31
CA GLU A 136 -9.43 10.58 -0.24
C GLU A 136 -9.46 11.57 0.93
N PRO A 137 -10.66 11.87 1.47
CA PRO A 137 -10.80 12.81 2.60
C PRO A 137 -10.14 12.34 3.89
#